data_7bd66ef34bf3266e3251885642556158
#
_entry.id   7bd66ef34bf3266e3251885642556158
#
_cell.length_a   1.000
_cell.length_b   1.000
_cell.length_c   1.000
_cell.angle_alpha   90.00
_cell.angle_beta   90.00
_cell.angle_gamma   90.00
#
_symmetry.space_group_name_H-M   'P 1'
#
loop_
_entity.id
_entity.type
_entity.pdbx_description
1 polymer ?
#
loop_
_entity_poly.entity_id
_entity_poly.type
_entity_poly.pdbx_seq_one_letter_code
_entity_poly.pdbx_strand_id
1 'polypeptide(L)'
;MSKKEFKDVIMAESAVVRGDVEMGAGCTVWHNATIRGDMAPIRIGKETNIQDNAVVHVDYGFPTDIGDGVTVGHSAIVHGCSVGDNSLIGMG
;
A
#
# COMPACT_ATOMS: atom_id res chain seq x y z
N MET A 1 13.37 -9.20 10.37
CA MET A 1 12.13 -8.58 10.87
C MET A 1 10.94 -9.30 10.27
N SER A 2 9.97 -9.67 11.07
CA SER A 2 8.81 -10.41 10.58
C SER A 2 7.85 -9.47 9.81
N LYS A 3 7.15 -10.04 8.85
CA LYS A 3 6.12 -9.34 8.08
C LYS A 3 4.92 -9.06 8.98
N LYS A 4 4.32 -7.89 8.86
CA LYS A 4 3.07 -7.58 9.54
C LYS A 4 1.94 -8.44 8.98
N GLU A 5 1.00 -8.76 9.84
CA GLU A 5 -0.22 -9.47 9.45
C GLU A 5 -1.41 -8.54 9.56
N PHE A 6 -2.30 -8.61 8.59
CA PHE A 6 -3.50 -7.80 8.54
C PHE A 6 -4.71 -8.72 8.35
N LYS A 7 -5.80 -8.39 9.03
CA LYS A 7 -7.03 -9.16 8.92
C LYS A 7 -7.61 -9.04 7.51
N ASP A 8 -7.92 -10.19 6.92
CA ASP A 8 -8.58 -10.28 5.61
C ASP A 8 -7.78 -9.60 4.48
N VAL A 9 -6.47 -9.61 4.58
CA VAL A 9 -5.58 -9.11 3.52
C VAL A 9 -4.77 -10.28 2.97
N ILE A 10 -4.75 -10.42 1.65
CA ILE A 10 -3.94 -11.41 0.97
C ILE A 10 -2.62 -10.74 0.58
N MET A 11 -1.52 -11.35 0.97
CA MET A 11 -0.21 -10.75 0.76
C MET A 11 0.76 -11.80 0.21
N ALA A 12 1.37 -11.48 -0.93
CA ALA A 12 2.39 -12.35 -1.50
C ALA A 12 3.57 -12.50 -0.53
N GLU A 13 4.21 -13.65 -0.57
CA GLU A 13 5.33 -13.96 0.32
C GLU A 13 6.46 -12.92 0.21
N SER A 14 6.71 -12.44 -1.00
CA SER A 14 7.77 -11.47 -1.27
C SER A 14 7.40 -10.02 -1.03
N ALA A 15 6.14 -9.73 -0.65
CA ALA A 15 5.75 -8.36 -0.31
C ALA A 15 6.39 -7.94 1.01
N VAL A 16 6.72 -6.66 1.11
CA VAL A 16 7.34 -6.09 2.31
C VAL A 16 6.42 -5.01 2.86
N VAL A 17 6.01 -5.15 4.11
CA VAL A 17 5.20 -4.13 4.80
C VAL A 17 5.86 -3.81 6.12
N ARG A 18 6.22 -2.55 6.34
CA ARG A 18 6.91 -2.11 7.54
C ARG A 18 6.39 -0.79 8.06
N GLY A 19 6.54 -0.60 9.37
CA GLY A 19 6.24 0.67 10.01
C GLY A 19 4.76 0.84 10.32
N ASP A 20 4.32 2.08 10.36
CA ASP A 20 2.95 2.44 10.74
C ASP A 20 2.04 2.35 9.52
N VAL A 21 1.51 1.15 9.29
CA VAL A 21 0.66 0.85 8.13
C VAL A 21 -0.64 0.21 8.63
N GLU A 22 -1.76 0.73 8.13
CA GLU A 22 -3.08 0.10 8.31
C GLU A 22 -3.68 -0.18 6.94
N MET A 23 -4.27 -1.37 6.79
CA MET A 23 -4.97 -1.76 5.57
C MET A 23 -6.33 -2.33 5.92
N GLY A 24 -7.35 -1.93 5.18
CA GLY A 24 -8.70 -2.45 5.33
C GLY A 24 -8.87 -3.86 4.76
N ALA A 25 -10.00 -4.48 5.08
CA ALA A 25 -10.32 -5.83 4.62
C ALA A 25 -10.41 -5.92 3.09
N GLY A 26 -10.03 -7.04 2.53
CA GLY A 26 -10.13 -7.29 1.11
C GLY A 26 -8.99 -6.74 0.28
N CYS A 27 -7.99 -6.11 0.91
CA CYS A 27 -6.81 -5.65 0.19
C CYS A 27 -5.96 -6.82 -0.28
N THR A 28 -5.25 -6.62 -1.39
CA THR A 28 -4.30 -7.60 -1.91
C THR A 28 -2.98 -6.89 -2.21
N VAL A 29 -1.88 -7.51 -1.80
CA VAL A 29 -0.53 -6.98 -2.00
C VAL A 29 0.30 -8.05 -2.70
N TRP A 30 0.85 -7.72 -3.86
CA TRP A 30 1.44 -8.71 -4.73
C TRP A 30 2.96 -8.74 -4.65
N HIS A 31 3.57 -9.52 -5.55
CA HIS A 31 4.99 -9.89 -5.45
C HIS A 31 5.91 -8.67 -5.48
N ASN A 32 6.83 -8.62 -4.53
CA ASN A 32 7.86 -7.59 -4.42
C ASN A 32 7.33 -6.17 -4.22
N ALA A 33 6.04 -6.02 -3.90
CA ALA A 33 5.52 -4.71 -3.51
C ALA A 33 6.12 -4.31 -2.17
N THR A 34 6.37 -3.02 -1.99
CA THR A 34 6.95 -2.49 -0.75
C THR A 34 6.07 -1.38 -0.21
N ILE A 35 5.63 -1.53 1.03
CA ILE A 35 4.82 -0.55 1.74
C ILE A 35 5.57 -0.18 3.02
N ARG A 36 6.07 1.06 3.10
CA ARG A 36 6.87 1.48 4.25
C ARG A 36 6.32 2.76 4.88
N GLY A 37 5.71 2.63 6.07
CA GLY A 37 5.25 3.77 6.86
C GLY A 37 6.25 4.08 7.96
N ASP A 38 7.51 4.33 7.59
CA ASP A 38 8.60 4.49 8.55
C ASP A 38 8.83 5.94 9.00
N MET A 39 8.47 6.92 8.18
CA MET A 39 8.62 8.35 8.51
C MET A 39 7.29 9.03 8.82
N ALA A 40 6.19 8.46 8.39
CA ALA A 40 4.83 8.94 8.59
C ALA A 40 3.87 7.78 8.38
N PRO A 41 2.61 7.87 8.79
CA PRO A 41 1.68 6.76 8.64
C PRO A 41 1.22 6.55 7.21
N ILE A 42 0.89 5.29 6.90
CA ILE A 42 0.19 4.89 5.67
C ILE A 42 -1.16 4.33 6.08
N ARG A 43 -2.22 4.79 5.44
CA ARG A 43 -3.57 4.29 5.64
C ARG A 43 -4.15 3.88 4.30
N ILE A 44 -4.53 2.62 4.18
CA ILE A 44 -5.08 2.05 2.95
C ILE A 44 -6.48 1.53 3.28
N GLY A 45 -7.44 1.94 2.51
CA GLY A 45 -8.84 1.55 2.70
C GLY A 45 -9.09 0.09 2.32
N LYS A 46 -10.36 -0.27 2.17
CA LYS A 46 -10.77 -1.64 1.87
C LYS A 46 -10.63 -1.94 0.38
N GLU A 47 -10.41 -3.23 0.06
CA GLU A 47 -10.50 -3.74 -1.31
C GLU A 47 -9.57 -3.01 -2.28
N THR A 48 -8.44 -2.54 -1.80
CA THR A 48 -7.40 -1.89 -2.59
C THR A 48 -6.35 -2.92 -2.99
N ASN A 49 -5.86 -2.80 -4.22
CA ASN A 49 -4.93 -3.74 -4.80
C ASN A 49 -3.59 -3.05 -5.07
N ILE A 50 -2.54 -3.55 -4.43
CA ILE A 50 -1.16 -3.06 -4.62
C ILE A 50 -0.42 -4.12 -5.43
N GLN A 51 -0.12 -3.81 -6.67
CA GLN A 51 0.39 -4.79 -7.62
C GLN A 51 1.91 -4.95 -7.57
N ASP A 52 2.41 -5.88 -8.36
CA ASP A 52 3.81 -6.31 -8.34
C ASP A 52 4.77 -5.14 -8.50
N ASN A 53 5.80 -5.11 -7.68
CA ASN A 53 6.86 -4.11 -7.70
C ASN A 53 6.42 -2.68 -7.40
N ALA A 54 5.18 -2.47 -6.97
CA ALA A 54 4.72 -1.14 -6.58
C ALA A 54 5.36 -0.72 -5.26
N VAL A 55 5.48 0.58 -5.06
CA VAL A 55 6.05 1.16 -3.84
C VAL A 55 5.05 2.15 -3.26
N VAL A 56 4.71 1.97 -2.00
CA VAL A 56 3.93 2.93 -1.22
C VAL A 56 4.80 3.42 -0.08
N HIS A 57 5.10 4.70 -0.07
CA HIS A 57 6.04 5.27 0.90
C HIS A 57 5.56 6.64 1.37
N VAL A 58 6.31 7.22 2.26
CA VAL A 58 5.99 8.49 2.92
C VAL A 58 7.25 9.32 3.10
N ASP A 59 7.08 10.56 3.52
CA ASP A 59 8.17 11.39 3.96
C ASP A 59 7.78 12.04 5.30
N TYR A 60 8.71 12.63 6.00
CA TYR A 60 8.40 13.32 7.25
C TYR A 60 7.37 14.43 6.99
N GLY A 61 6.26 14.36 7.74
CA GLY A 61 5.17 15.32 7.58
C GLY A 61 4.30 15.10 6.35
N PHE A 62 4.54 14.04 5.57
CA PHE A 62 3.78 13.71 4.37
C PHE A 62 3.29 12.27 4.40
N PRO A 63 2.21 11.99 5.15
CA PRO A 63 1.62 10.65 5.18
C PRO A 63 1.01 10.29 3.83
N THR A 64 0.74 9.00 3.64
CA THR A 64 0.05 8.50 2.46
C THR A 64 -1.30 7.93 2.87
N ASP A 65 -2.35 8.40 2.22
CA ASP A 65 -3.71 7.90 2.39
C ASP A 65 -4.24 7.39 1.07
N ILE A 66 -4.58 6.11 1.03
CA ILE A 66 -5.16 5.48 -0.17
C ILE A 66 -6.57 5.05 0.21
N GLY A 67 -7.55 5.42 -0.60
CA GLY A 67 -8.95 5.13 -0.35
C GLY A 67 -9.33 3.67 -0.57
N ASP A 68 -10.64 3.43 -0.68
CA ASP A 68 -11.20 2.10 -0.92
C ASP A 68 -11.21 1.80 -2.42
N GLY A 69 -11.06 0.53 -2.77
CA GLY A 69 -11.20 0.08 -4.16
C GLY A 69 -10.18 0.65 -5.13
N VAL A 70 -9.03 1.06 -4.65
CA VAL A 70 -7.96 1.64 -5.49
C VAL A 70 -7.11 0.53 -6.07
N THR A 71 -6.69 0.69 -7.32
CA THR A 71 -5.69 -0.16 -7.94
C THR A 71 -4.40 0.63 -8.13
N VAL A 72 -3.32 0.14 -7.51
CA VAL A 72 -1.97 0.67 -7.72
C VAL A 72 -1.26 -0.29 -8.67
N GLY A 73 -1.04 0.15 -9.88
CA GLY A 73 -0.52 -0.70 -10.96
C GLY A 73 0.92 -1.15 -10.75
N HIS A 74 1.34 -2.13 -11.55
CA HIS A 74 2.70 -2.69 -11.47
C HIS A 74 3.75 -1.58 -11.55
N SER A 75 4.72 -1.61 -10.66
CA SER A 75 5.85 -0.69 -10.61
C SER A 75 5.47 0.78 -10.41
N ALA A 76 4.23 1.07 -10.04
CA ALA A 76 3.82 2.44 -9.72
C ALA A 76 4.36 2.84 -8.35
N ILE A 77 4.49 4.14 -8.15
CA ILE A 77 4.97 4.70 -6.88
C ILE A 77 3.91 5.68 -6.35
N VAL A 78 3.47 5.45 -5.14
CA VAL A 78 2.56 6.34 -4.41
C VAL A 78 3.31 6.82 -3.17
N HIS A 79 3.58 8.10 -3.08
CA HIS A 79 4.49 8.63 -2.08
C HIS A 79 4.00 9.96 -1.51
N GLY A 80 3.71 9.97 -0.21
CA GLY A 80 3.39 11.21 0.51
C GLY A 80 2.19 11.96 -0.03
N CYS A 81 1.12 11.25 -0.38
CA CYS A 81 -0.03 11.85 -1.05
C CYS A 81 -1.33 11.14 -0.65
N SER A 82 -2.44 11.68 -1.12
CA SER A 82 -3.74 11.07 -0.95
C SER A 82 -4.28 10.61 -2.30
N VAL A 83 -4.85 9.42 -2.32
CA VAL A 83 -5.47 8.84 -3.51
C VAL A 83 -6.93 8.54 -3.17
N GLY A 84 -7.85 9.12 -3.93
CA GLY A 84 -9.29 8.95 -3.69
C GLY A 84 -9.79 7.56 -4.02
N ASP A 85 -11.00 7.24 -3.53
CA ASP A 85 -11.62 5.94 -3.73
C ASP A 85 -11.76 5.61 -5.21
N ASN A 86 -11.61 4.33 -5.54
CA ASN A 86 -11.81 3.77 -6.87
C ASN A 86 -10.89 4.33 -7.95
N SER A 87 -9.78 4.94 -7.55
CA SER A 87 -8.78 5.45 -8.50
C SER A 87 -7.96 4.32 -9.09
N LEU A 88 -7.47 4.52 -10.29
CA LEU A 88 -6.50 3.64 -10.92
C LEU A 88 -5.20 4.40 -11.12
N ILE A 89 -4.14 3.93 -10.46
CA ILE A 89 -2.80 4.44 -10.71
C ILE A 89 -2.17 3.51 -11.73
N GLY A 90 -1.86 4.02 -12.88
CA GLY A 90 -1.34 3.21 -13.98
C GLY A 90 0.04 2.64 -13.69
N MET A 91 0.45 1.67 -14.49
CA MET A 91 1.75 1.01 -14.35
C MET A 91 2.90 2.00 -14.52
N GLY A 92 3.91 1.84 -13.66
CA GLY A 92 5.10 2.68 -13.71
C GLY A 92 4.89 4.12 -13.31
#